data_dc39f3d5c9c1cb17e2c1f5b6e73c137b
#
_entry.id   dc39f3d5c9c1cb17e2c1f5b6e73c137b
#
_cell.length_a   1.000
_cell.length_b   1.000
_cell.length_c   1.000
_cell.angle_alpha   90.00
_cell.angle_beta   90.00
_cell.angle_gamma   90.00
#
_symmetry.space_group_name_H-M   'P 1'
#
loop_
_entity.id
_entity.type
_entity.pdbx_description
1 polymer ?
#
loop_
_entity_poly.entity_id
_entity_poly.type
_entity_poly.pdbx_seq_one_letter_code
_entity_poly.pdbx_strand_id
1 'polypeptide(L)' 'MGNPQYLDEIISASGKKKGYLAERLGVTRQTFAKKAKNPSSFTNLQANILCEELNITKLSDRQKIFC' A
#
# COMPACT_ATOMS: atom_id res chain seq x y z
N MET A 1 -0.38 2.52 -13.94
CA MET A 1 0.74 1.86 -13.27
C MET A 1 1.03 2.55 -11.95
N GLY A 2 1.33 1.81 -10.92
CA GLY A 2 1.66 2.38 -9.64
C GLY A 2 3.15 2.67 -9.49
N ASN A 3 3.54 3.17 -8.32
CA ASN A 3 4.94 3.41 -8.00
C ASN A 3 5.32 2.53 -6.79
N PRO A 4 5.78 1.29 -7.03
CA PRO A 4 6.09 0.36 -5.94
C PRO A 4 7.24 0.83 -5.07
N GLN A 5 8.20 1.54 -5.64
CA GLN A 5 9.34 2.04 -4.90
C GLN A 5 8.91 3.10 -3.88
N TYR A 6 8.04 4.01 -4.28
CA TYR A 6 7.54 5.04 -3.40
C TYR A 6 6.69 4.44 -2.27
N LEU A 7 5.86 3.46 -2.61
CA LEU A 7 5.07 2.75 -1.60
C LEU A 7 5.98 2.06 -0.58
N ASP A 8 7.02 1.39 -1.04
CA ASP A 8 7.96 0.69 -0.16
C ASP A 8 8.66 1.67 0.78
N GLU A 9 9.05 2.84 0.28
CA GLU A 9 9.65 3.89 1.11
C GLU A 9 8.70 4.36 2.20
N ILE A 10 7.44 4.56 1.86
CA ILE A 10 6.43 4.99 2.83
C ILE A 10 6.20 3.92 3.90
N ILE A 11 6.12 2.66 3.49
CA ILE A 11 5.95 1.55 4.42
C ILE A 11 7.13 1.48 5.39
N SER A 12 8.35 1.59 4.86
CA SER A 12 9.56 1.58 5.68
C SER A 12 9.58 2.74 6.67
N ALA A 13 9.21 3.93 6.21
CA ALA A 13 9.19 5.12 7.05
C ALA A 13 8.11 5.04 8.15
N SER A 14 7.02 4.32 7.89
CA SER A 14 5.93 4.19 8.86
C SER A 14 6.29 3.28 10.03
N GLY A 15 7.29 2.44 9.87
CA GLY A 15 7.66 1.44 10.88
C GLY A 15 6.71 0.26 10.97
N LYS A 16 5.70 0.20 10.13
CA LYS A 16 4.73 -0.90 10.14
C LYS A 16 5.23 -2.07 9.32
N LYS A 17 4.94 -3.28 9.81
CA LYS A 17 5.37 -4.50 9.13
C LYS A 17 4.41 -4.84 8.00
N LYS A 18 4.96 -5.39 6.92
CA LYS A 18 4.16 -5.81 5.77
C LYS A 18 3.14 -6.88 6.14
N GLY A 19 3.50 -7.78 7.07
CA GLY A 19 2.56 -8.79 7.56
C GLY A 19 1.35 -8.19 8.25
N TYR A 20 1.56 -7.14 9.04
CA TYR A 20 0.47 -6.41 9.68
C TYR A 20 -0.45 -5.76 8.63
N LEU A 21 0.15 -5.13 7.63
CA LEU A 21 -0.63 -4.49 6.57
C LEU A 21 -1.43 -5.52 5.77
N ALA A 22 -0.82 -6.67 5.47
CA ALA A 22 -1.53 -7.76 4.79
C ALA A 22 -2.74 -8.21 5.58
N GLU A 23 -2.58 -8.37 6.89
CA GLU A 23 -3.68 -8.77 7.78
C GLU A 23 -4.81 -7.73 7.75
N ARG A 24 -4.46 -6.45 7.78
CA ARG A 24 -5.44 -5.37 7.71
C ARG A 24 -6.23 -5.39 6.41
N LEU A 25 -5.59 -5.80 5.32
CA LEU A 25 -6.24 -5.89 4.01
C LEU A 25 -7.00 -7.20 3.81
N GLY A 26 -6.86 -8.15 4.73
CA GLY A 26 -7.51 -9.44 4.60
C GLY A 26 -6.88 -10.36 3.56
N VAL A 27 -5.59 -10.18 3.29
CA VAL A 27 -4.86 -11.01 2.33
C VAL A 27 -3.63 -11.63 3.00
N THR A 28 -3.05 -12.64 2.35
CA THR A 28 -1.83 -13.24 2.85
C THR A 28 -0.65 -12.30 2.62
N ARG A 29 0.44 -12.52 3.38
CA ARG A 29 1.65 -11.73 3.22
C ARG A 29 2.21 -11.84 1.80
N GLN A 30 2.15 -13.03 1.21
CA GLN A 30 2.61 -13.25 -0.16
C GLN A 30 1.78 -12.46 -1.17
N THR A 31 0.46 -12.48 -0.99
CA THR A 31 -0.43 -11.71 -1.86
C THR A 31 -0.17 -10.22 -1.71
N PHE A 32 0.03 -9.75 -0.48
CA PHE A 32 0.37 -8.34 -0.25
C PHE A 32 1.68 -7.98 -0.95
N ALA A 33 2.71 -8.82 -0.85
CA ALA A 33 4.00 -8.56 -1.48
C ALA A 33 3.87 -8.44 -3.01
N LYS A 34 3.08 -9.32 -3.62
CA LYS A 34 2.82 -9.25 -5.07
C LYS A 34 2.12 -7.96 -5.45
N LYS A 35 1.10 -7.57 -4.69
CA LYS A 35 0.36 -6.34 -4.97
C LYS A 35 1.22 -5.10 -4.74
N ALA A 36 2.09 -5.13 -3.74
CA ALA A 36 2.99 -4.01 -3.47
C ALA A 36 4.00 -3.77 -4.59
N LYS A 37 4.35 -4.80 -5.34
CA LYS A 37 5.19 -4.65 -6.53
C LYS A 37 4.45 -4.04 -7.71
N ASN A 38 3.13 -4.10 -7.69
CA ASN A 38 2.28 -3.48 -8.70
C ASN A 38 1.10 -2.83 -7.99
N PRO A 39 1.30 -1.64 -7.38
CA PRO A 39 0.28 -1.03 -6.53
C PRO A 39 -1.05 -0.76 -7.22
N SER A 40 -1.09 -0.63 -8.53
CA SER A 40 -2.35 -0.47 -9.25
C SER A 40 -3.23 -1.71 -9.17
N SER A 41 -2.70 -2.85 -8.73
CA SER A 41 -3.48 -4.07 -8.53
C SER A 41 -4.29 -4.08 -7.23
N PHE A 42 -4.02 -3.16 -6.30
CA PHE A 42 -4.85 -3.02 -5.11
C PHE A 42 -6.24 -2.54 -5.50
N THR A 43 -7.26 -3.10 -4.84
CA THR A 43 -8.62 -2.59 -5.01
C THR A 43 -8.75 -1.21 -4.36
N ASN A 44 -9.83 -0.48 -4.69
CA ASN A 44 -10.08 0.81 -4.07
C ASN A 44 -10.19 0.68 -2.55
N LEU A 45 -10.87 -0.36 -2.07
CA LEU A 45 -10.99 -0.59 -0.63
C LEU A 45 -9.63 -0.84 0.01
N GLN A 46 -8.81 -1.67 -0.61
CA GLN A 46 -7.48 -1.97 -0.11
C GLN A 46 -6.60 -0.71 -0.11
N ALA A 47 -6.67 0.08 -1.17
CA ALA A 47 -5.92 1.33 -1.24
C ALA A 47 -6.37 2.30 -0.14
N ASN A 48 -7.67 2.37 0.14
CA ASN A 48 -8.19 3.22 1.22
C ASN A 48 -7.63 2.78 2.58
N ILE A 49 -7.60 1.48 2.84
CA ILE A 49 -7.07 0.95 4.10
C ILE A 49 -5.59 1.28 4.23
N LEU A 50 -4.82 1.09 3.16
CA LEU A 50 -3.40 1.43 3.17
C LEU A 50 -3.17 2.93 3.40
N CYS A 51 -3.97 3.77 2.78
CA CYS A 51 -3.85 5.21 2.99
C CYS A 51 -4.12 5.59 4.45
N GLU A 52 -5.10 4.96 5.08
CA GLU A 52 -5.37 5.18 6.51
C GLU A 52 -4.20 4.73 7.38
N GLU A 53 -3.70 3.50 7.14
CA GLU A 53 -2.62 2.93 7.94
C GLU A 53 -1.31 3.69 7.78
N LEU A 54 -1.05 4.21 6.61
CA LEU A 54 0.20 4.90 6.30
C LEU A 54 0.09 6.42 6.38
N ASN A 55 -1.07 6.94 6.79
CA ASN A 55 -1.34 8.38 6.89
C ASN A 55 -1.15 9.12 5.57
N ILE A 56 -1.55 8.48 4.47
CA ILE A 56 -1.51 9.10 3.15
C ILE A 56 -2.82 9.88 3.00
N THR A 57 -2.75 11.19 3.23
CA THR A 57 -3.94 12.05 3.21
C THR A 57 -4.07 12.86 1.93
N LYS A 58 -2.99 13.04 1.19
CA LYS A 58 -3.00 13.84 -0.04
C LYS A 58 -3.39 12.97 -1.22
N LEU A 59 -4.33 13.47 -2.02
CA LEU A 59 -4.76 12.77 -3.24
C LEU A 59 -3.61 12.59 -4.21
N SER A 60 -2.71 13.57 -4.30
CA SER A 60 -1.55 13.47 -5.18
C SER A 60 -0.64 12.30 -4.81
N ASP A 61 -0.43 12.06 -3.51
CA ASP A 61 0.37 10.93 -3.05
C ASP A 61 -0.31 9.60 -3.37
N ARG A 62 -1.63 9.54 -3.17
CA ARG A 62 -2.42 8.37 -3.50
C ARG A 62 -2.32 8.04 -4.99
N GLN A 63 -2.46 9.03 -5.85
CA GLN A 63 -2.34 8.84 -7.29
C GLN A 63 -0.95 8.41 -7.68
N LYS A 64 0.08 8.98 -7.06
CA LYS A 64 1.47 8.62 -7.33
C LYS A 64 1.77 7.15 -7.00
N ILE A 65 1.15 6.63 -5.94
CA ILE A 65 1.39 5.26 -5.51
C ILE A 65 0.58 4.26 -6.33
N PHE A 66 -0.72 4.51 -6.49
CA PHE A 66 -1.67 3.50 -6.98
C PHE A 66 -2.10 3.68 -8.43
N CYS A 67 -1.74 4.76 -9.05
CA CYS A 67 -2.06 5.02 -10.47
C CYS A 67 -0.79 5.10 -11.35
#